data_8f4d46b7beec82c1be855d39f02a5ad8
#
_entry.id   8f4d46b7beec82c1be855d39f02a5ad8
#
_cell.length_a   1.000
_cell.length_b   1.000
_cell.length_c   1.000
_cell.angle_alpha   90.00
_cell.angle_beta   90.00
_cell.angle_gamma   90.00
#
_symmetry.space_group_name_H-M   'P 1'
#
loop_
_entity.id
_entity.type
_entity.pdbx_description
1 polymer ?
#
loop_
_entity_poly.entity_id
_entity_poly.type
_entity_poly.pdbx_seq_one_letter_code
_entity_poly.pdbx_strand_id
1 'polypeptide(L)'
;METKQLKRLPVGIQTFSNIIEDDMLYIDKTEYIWNMIHLSNYIFLSRPRRFGKSLLVSTLQAYFEGRKDLFKGLFIETVEKDWTEYPVLRFDMSMGKHMEKEQLERYIGNRLEEYEKTYGIINPSTDNNDRLAALIQAAYQKTGKKVVVLIDEYDAPLLDVVHEEKTLP
;
A
#
# COMPACT_ATOMS: atom_id res chain seq x y z
N MET A 1 30.15 -29.83 7.42
CA MET A 1 29.81 -28.63 6.64
C MET A 1 28.30 -28.64 6.51
N GLU A 2 27.63 -27.75 7.22
CA GLU A 2 26.18 -27.58 7.03
C GLU A 2 25.98 -26.97 5.63
N THR A 3 25.32 -27.68 4.75
CA THR A 3 24.87 -27.17 3.45
C THR A 3 23.80 -26.11 3.74
N LYS A 4 24.20 -24.82 3.71
CA LYS A 4 23.28 -23.70 3.85
C LYS A 4 22.30 -23.78 2.68
N GLN A 5 21.09 -24.24 2.95
CA GLN A 5 20.04 -24.33 1.94
C GLN A 5 19.76 -22.92 1.42
N LEU A 6 19.91 -22.69 0.11
CA LEU A 6 19.63 -21.40 -0.50
C LEU A 6 18.13 -21.13 -0.46
N LYS A 7 17.75 -19.93 -0.01
CA LYS A 7 16.36 -19.49 -0.05
C LYS A 7 15.87 -19.31 -1.49
N ARG A 8 14.59 -19.61 -1.71
CA ARG A 8 13.96 -19.39 -3.03
C ARG A 8 13.90 -17.89 -3.36
N LEU A 9 14.06 -17.56 -4.63
CA LEU A 9 13.88 -16.19 -5.11
C LEU A 9 12.38 -15.86 -5.25
N PRO A 10 11.91 -14.67 -4.82
CA PRO A 10 10.52 -14.26 -4.90
C PRO A 10 10.16 -13.74 -6.31
N VAL A 11 10.31 -14.60 -7.33
CA VAL A 11 10.04 -14.23 -8.72
C VAL A 11 8.56 -13.95 -8.91
N GLY A 12 8.21 -12.72 -9.30
CA GLY A 12 6.83 -12.29 -9.54
C GLY A 12 6.01 -12.02 -8.27
N ILE A 13 6.59 -12.16 -7.07
CA ILE A 13 5.92 -11.91 -5.79
C ILE A 13 6.19 -10.48 -5.36
N GLN A 14 5.12 -9.73 -5.09
CA GLN A 14 5.18 -8.31 -4.70
C GLN A 14 4.58 -8.07 -3.31
N THR A 15 4.14 -9.13 -2.63
CA THR A 15 3.54 -9.06 -1.31
C THR A 15 4.57 -9.46 -0.26
N PHE A 16 4.91 -8.53 0.63
CA PHE A 16 5.94 -8.71 1.65
C PHE A 16 5.65 -9.89 2.58
N SER A 17 4.41 -10.01 3.07
CA SER A 17 4.03 -11.12 3.94
C SER A 17 4.29 -12.48 3.29
N ASN A 18 3.93 -12.64 2.02
CA ASN A 18 4.15 -13.91 1.31
C ASN A 18 5.64 -14.26 1.19
N ILE A 19 6.51 -13.25 0.97
CA ILE A 19 7.96 -13.46 0.89
C ILE A 19 8.51 -13.96 2.22
N ILE A 20 8.05 -13.39 3.32
CA ILE A 20 8.54 -13.74 4.66
C ILE A 20 7.93 -15.08 5.12
N GLU A 21 6.62 -15.26 5.00
CA GLU A 21 5.89 -16.46 5.43
C GLU A 21 6.32 -17.71 4.66
N ASP A 22 6.66 -17.56 3.37
CA ASP A 22 7.18 -18.66 2.53
C ASP A 22 8.72 -18.85 2.63
N ASP A 23 9.37 -18.18 3.57
CA ASP A 23 10.83 -18.20 3.80
C ASP A 23 11.65 -17.95 2.52
N MET A 24 11.20 -17.01 1.69
CA MET A 24 11.91 -16.62 0.46
C MET A 24 13.04 -15.62 0.76
N LEU A 25 13.92 -15.42 -0.24
CA LEU A 25 14.98 -14.44 -0.11
C LEU A 25 14.41 -13.02 -0.10
N TYR A 26 14.54 -12.34 1.02
CA TYR A 26 14.26 -10.91 1.13
C TYR A 26 15.57 -10.12 1.33
N ILE A 27 15.79 -9.11 0.49
CA ILE A 27 16.90 -8.18 0.68
C ILE A 27 16.40 -7.05 1.57
N ASP A 28 16.89 -7.01 2.79
CA ASP A 28 16.45 -6.04 3.78
C ASP A 28 16.75 -4.60 3.34
N LYS A 29 15.70 -3.82 3.22
CA LYS A 29 15.71 -2.37 2.96
C LYS A 29 14.88 -1.61 3.99
N THR A 30 14.61 -2.24 5.13
CA THR A 30 13.73 -1.64 6.14
C THR A 30 14.36 -0.44 6.84
N GLU A 31 15.68 -0.25 6.76
CA GLU A 31 16.35 0.99 7.16
C GLU A 31 15.85 2.20 6.35
N TYR A 32 15.70 2.04 5.03
CA TYR A 32 15.14 3.12 4.19
C TYR A 32 13.68 3.39 4.51
N ILE A 33 12.90 2.36 4.83
CA ILE A 33 11.51 2.50 5.27
C ILE A 33 11.45 3.30 6.56
N TRP A 34 12.26 2.93 7.56
CA TRP A 34 12.36 3.62 8.82
C TRP A 34 12.68 5.11 8.65
N ASN A 35 13.70 5.41 7.87
CA ASN A 35 14.08 6.80 7.60
C ASN A 35 12.98 7.57 6.86
N MET A 36 12.33 6.93 5.90
CA MET A 36 11.28 7.55 5.08
C MET A 36 10.06 7.94 5.92
N ILE A 37 9.56 7.06 6.78
CA ILE A 37 8.37 7.33 7.61
C ILE A 37 8.62 8.39 8.69
N HIS A 38 9.88 8.59 9.09
CA HIS A 38 10.26 9.64 10.04
C HIS A 38 10.62 10.97 9.37
N LEU A 39 10.80 10.97 8.03
CA LEU A 39 11.16 12.18 7.28
C LEU A 39 9.94 13.06 7.01
N SER A 40 8.80 12.48 6.63
CA SER A 40 7.62 13.23 6.21
C SER A 40 6.34 12.43 6.37
N ASN A 41 5.23 13.16 6.63
CA ASN A 41 3.87 12.57 6.61
C ASN A 41 3.35 12.35 5.18
N TYR A 42 3.94 13.00 4.18
CA TYR A 42 3.55 12.90 2.77
C TYR A 42 4.76 12.47 1.96
N ILE A 43 4.65 11.30 1.35
CA ILE A 43 5.76 10.69 0.61
C ILE A 43 5.28 10.33 -0.78
N PHE A 44 6.00 10.83 -1.76
CA PHE A 44 5.81 10.50 -3.15
C PHE A 44 7.03 9.76 -3.68
N LEU A 45 6.84 8.54 -4.17
CA LEU A 45 7.91 7.72 -4.71
C LEU A 45 7.72 7.47 -6.21
N SER A 46 8.51 8.16 -7.03
CA SER A 46 8.60 7.88 -8.47
C SER A 46 9.78 6.96 -8.74
N ARG A 47 9.50 5.79 -9.32
CA ARG A 47 10.51 4.84 -9.79
C ARG A 47 10.02 4.13 -11.06
N PRO A 48 10.91 3.68 -11.93
CA PRO A 48 10.53 2.87 -13.09
C PRO A 48 9.75 1.61 -12.67
N ARG A 49 9.04 1.03 -13.61
CA ARG A 49 8.36 -0.27 -13.41
C ARG A 49 9.39 -1.34 -13.02
N ARG A 50 8.97 -2.32 -12.21
CA ARG A 50 9.79 -3.45 -11.71
C ARG A 50 10.91 -3.07 -10.71
N PHE A 51 10.90 -1.85 -10.17
CA PHE A 51 11.83 -1.42 -9.13
C PHE A 51 11.27 -1.56 -7.70
N GLY A 52 10.33 -2.49 -7.50
CA GLY A 52 9.86 -2.88 -6.17
C GLY A 52 8.93 -1.88 -5.48
N LYS A 53 8.22 -1.01 -6.23
CA LYS A 53 7.23 -0.08 -5.64
C LYS A 53 6.14 -0.81 -4.87
N SER A 54 5.48 -1.79 -5.49
CA SER A 54 4.38 -2.54 -4.86
C SER A 54 4.86 -3.38 -3.67
N LEU A 55 6.09 -3.92 -3.73
CA LEU A 55 6.70 -4.58 -2.57
C LEU A 55 6.92 -3.58 -1.43
N LEU A 56 7.41 -2.36 -1.73
CA LEU A 56 7.55 -1.32 -0.71
C LEU A 56 6.21 -0.93 -0.09
N VAL A 57 5.17 -0.73 -0.91
CA VAL A 57 3.81 -0.42 -0.42
C VAL A 57 3.28 -1.55 0.47
N SER A 58 3.50 -2.81 0.07
CA SER A 58 3.12 -3.98 0.86
C SER A 58 3.92 -4.07 2.17
N THR A 59 5.20 -3.71 2.18
CA THR A 59 6.02 -3.68 3.40
C THR A 59 5.56 -2.57 4.35
N LEU A 60 5.25 -1.37 3.81
CA LEU A 60 4.67 -0.27 4.59
C LEU A 60 3.32 -0.65 5.19
N GLN A 61 2.46 -1.33 4.43
CA GLN A 61 1.19 -1.83 4.93
C GLN A 61 1.41 -2.74 6.15
N ALA A 62 2.26 -3.75 6.02
CA ALA A 62 2.55 -4.68 7.12
C ALA A 62 3.14 -3.95 8.36
N TYR A 63 4.00 -2.96 8.13
CA TYR A 63 4.56 -2.15 9.22
C TYR A 63 3.47 -1.36 9.95
N PHE A 64 2.64 -0.61 9.23
CA PHE A 64 1.59 0.20 9.83
C PHE A 64 0.42 -0.62 10.40
N GLU A 65 0.23 -1.85 9.94
CA GLU A 65 -0.68 -2.83 10.55
C GLU A 65 -0.11 -3.48 11.81
N GLY A 66 1.11 -3.09 12.25
CA GLY A 66 1.74 -3.61 13.47
C GLY A 66 2.20 -5.07 13.37
N ARG A 67 2.36 -5.63 12.16
CA ARG A 67 2.75 -7.02 11.90
C ARG A 67 4.23 -7.26 12.23
N LYS A 68 4.61 -7.05 13.50
CA LYS A 68 5.97 -7.27 14.01
C LYS A 68 6.53 -8.63 13.64
N ASP A 69 5.70 -9.65 13.63
CA ASP A 69 6.04 -11.02 13.28
C ASP A 69 6.78 -11.17 11.95
N LEU A 70 6.41 -10.33 10.96
CA LEU A 70 6.99 -10.33 9.61
C LEU A 70 8.38 -9.66 9.53
N PHE A 71 8.75 -8.88 10.53
CA PHE A 71 9.99 -8.09 10.52
C PHE A 71 11.11 -8.71 11.34
N LYS A 72 10.91 -9.94 11.83
CA LYS A 72 11.90 -10.62 12.64
C LYS A 72 13.23 -10.78 11.91
N GLY A 73 14.32 -10.32 12.53
CA GLY A 73 15.67 -10.37 11.98
C GLY A 73 15.97 -9.28 10.94
N LEU A 74 15.06 -8.35 10.68
CA LEU A 74 15.28 -7.20 9.80
C LEU A 74 15.72 -5.97 10.60
N PHE A 75 16.38 -5.01 9.94
CA PHE A 75 16.89 -3.80 10.59
C PHE A 75 15.83 -3.07 11.41
N ILE A 76 14.61 -2.91 10.87
CA ILE A 76 13.55 -2.15 11.53
C ILE A 76 13.15 -2.75 12.89
N GLU A 77 13.29 -4.05 13.10
CA GLU A 77 13.04 -4.70 14.40
C GLU A 77 14.00 -4.19 15.48
N THR A 78 15.21 -3.78 15.09
CA THR A 78 16.22 -3.29 16.04
C THR A 78 15.94 -1.88 16.55
N VAL A 79 15.24 -1.06 15.75
CA VAL A 79 15.00 0.36 16.02
C VAL A 79 13.56 0.66 16.44
N GLU A 80 12.56 -0.07 15.88
CA GLU A 80 11.17 0.10 16.25
C GLU A 80 10.85 -0.57 17.59
N LYS A 81 10.22 0.17 18.50
CA LYS A 81 9.87 -0.31 19.83
C LYS A 81 8.39 -0.52 20.04
N ASP A 82 7.58 0.35 19.46
CA ASP A 82 6.16 0.44 19.81
C ASP A 82 5.26 -0.45 18.95
N TRP A 83 5.64 -0.71 17.70
CA TRP A 83 4.86 -1.50 16.74
C TRP A 83 3.37 -1.13 16.77
N THR A 84 3.11 0.17 16.74
CA THR A 84 1.76 0.69 16.81
C THR A 84 0.95 0.25 15.59
N GLU A 85 -0.22 -0.33 15.84
CA GLU A 85 -1.20 -0.66 14.81
C GLU A 85 -1.98 0.59 14.41
N TYR A 86 -1.92 0.97 13.14
CA TYR A 86 -2.66 2.08 12.53
C TYR A 86 -3.74 1.55 11.59
N PRO A 87 -4.86 2.27 11.42
CA PRO A 87 -5.79 1.99 10.33
C PRO A 87 -5.11 2.30 8.98
N VAL A 88 -5.03 1.29 8.11
CA VAL A 88 -4.41 1.40 6.80
C VAL A 88 -5.47 1.30 5.71
N LEU A 89 -5.53 2.31 4.85
CA LEU A 89 -6.36 2.33 3.64
C LEU A 89 -5.44 2.19 2.43
N ARG A 90 -5.46 1.04 1.77
CA ARG A 90 -4.65 0.77 0.58
C ARG A 90 -5.49 0.79 -0.69
N PHE A 91 -5.06 1.58 -1.66
CA PHE A 91 -5.61 1.67 -3.00
C PHE A 91 -4.57 1.21 -4.02
N ASP A 92 -4.89 0.16 -4.75
CA ASP A 92 -4.06 -0.33 -5.86
C ASP A 92 -4.70 0.08 -7.18
N MET A 93 -4.11 1.08 -7.84
CA MET A 93 -4.63 1.65 -9.08
C MET A 93 -4.18 0.87 -10.34
N SER A 94 -3.50 -0.27 -10.18
CA SER A 94 -3.02 -1.07 -11.32
C SER A 94 -4.14 -1.56 -12.23
N MET A 95 -5.33 -1.78 -11.66
CA MET A 95 -6.54 -2.15 -12.40
C MET A 95 -7.14 -0.97 -13.18
N GLY A 96 -6.71 0.26 -12.89
CA GLY A 96 -7.20 1.47 -13.56
C GLY A 96 -6.72 1.66 -15.00
N LYS A 97 -5.83 0.79 -15.51
CA LYS A 97 -5.40 0.82 -16.90
C LYS A 97 -6.57 0.53 -17.83
N HIS A 98 -6.68 1.33 -18.89
CA HIS A 98 -7.75 1.19 -19.90
C HIS A 98 -9.17 1.32 -19.35
N MET A 99 -9.32 1.93 -18.17
CA MET A 99 -10.62 2.25 -17.61
C MET A 99 -11.04 3.67 -18.01
N GLU A 100 -12.27 3.79 -18.47
CA GLU A 100 -12.92 5.08 -18.59
C GLU A 100 -13.14 5.70 -17.20
N LYS A 101 -13.33 7.01 -17.14
CA LYS A 101 -13.49 7.77 -15.91
C LYS A 101 -14.54 7.13 -14.96
N GLU A 102 -15.70 6.79 -15.52
CA GLU A 102 -16.81 6.19 -14.76
C GLU A 102 -16.47 4.81 -14.19
N GLN A 103 -15.65 4.05 -14.91
CA GLN A 103 -15.19 2.74 -14.44
C GLN A 103 -14.18 2.89 -13.30
N LEU A 104 -13.29 3.87 -13.39
CA LEU A 104 -12.32 4.18 -12.33
C LEU A 104 -13.03 4.68 -11.07
N GLU A 105 -14.00 5.59 -11.21
CA GLU A 105 -14.80 6.08 -10.09
C GLU A 105 -15.55 4.94 -9.39
N ARG A 106 -16.12 4.02 -10.15
CA ARG A 106 -16.78 2.82 -9.61
C ARG A 106 -15.80 1.89 -8.91
N TYR A 107 -14.61 1.69 -9.47
CA TYR A 107 -13.57 0.88 -8.85
C TYR A 107 -13.16 1.46 -7.49
N ILE A 108 -12.89 2.77 -7.44
CA ILE A 108 -12.59 3.47 -6.18
C ILE A 108 -13.77 3.35 -5.21
N GLY A 109 -14.99 3.58 -5.68
CA GLY A 109 -16.20 3.47 -4.89
C GLY A 109 -16.39 2.10 -4.23
N ASN A 110 -16.14 1.02 -4.97
CA ASN A 110 -16.19 -0.35 -4.44
C ASN A 110 -15.12 -0.57 -3.36
N ARG A 111 -13.94 0.00 -3.56
CA ARG A 111 -12.85 -0.12 -2.58
C ARG A 111 -13.15 0.64 -1.29
N LEU A 112 -13.76 1.83 -1.41
CA LEU A 112 -14.24 2.60 -0.26
C LEU A 112 -15.31 1.82 0.50
N GLU A 113 -16.26 1.18 -0.19
CA GLU A 113 -17.34 0.40 0.43
C GLU A 113 -16.82 -0.73 1.34
N GLU A 114 -15.74 -1.41 0.95
CA GLU A 114 -15.11 -2.44 1.78
C GLU A 114 -14.63 -1.87 3.12
N TYR A 115 -13.99 -0.69 3.09
CA TYR A 115 -13.53 -0.01 4.30
C TYR A 115 -14.68 0.60 5.10
N GLU A 116 -15.70 1.15 4.45
CA GLU A 116 -16.90 1.68 5.09
C GLU A 116 -17.61 0.64 5.94
N LYS A 117 -17.72 -0.59 5.43
CA LYS A 117 -18.24 -1.75 6.20
C LYS A 117 -17.38 -2.02 7.43
N THR A 118 -16.04 -1.96 7.29
CA THR A 118 -15.10 -2.19 8.39
C THR A 118 -15.23 -1.14 9.49
N TYR A 119 -15.43 0.12 9.10
CA TYR A 119 -15.53 1.24 10.04
C TYR A 119 -16.97 1.62 10.42
N GLY A 120 -17.98 0.92 9.92
CA GLY A 120 -19.36 1.05 10.32
C GLY A 120 -20.05 2.30 9.75
N ILE A 121 -19.63 2.76 8.57
CA ILE A 121 -20.30 3.88 7.90
C ILE A 121 -21.58 3.37 7.24
N ILE A 122 -22.70 3.98 7.63
CA ILE A 122 -24.04 3.68 7.10
C ILE A 122 -24.48 4.87 6.24
N ASN A 123 -25.02 4.59 5.04
CA ASN A 123 -25.48 5.61 4.09
C ASN A 123 -24.37 6.62 3.69
N PRO A 124 -23.28 6.15 3.07
CA PRO A 124 -22.21 7.04 2.61
C PRO A 124 -22.70 8.00 1.53
N SER A 125 -21.99 9.12 1.34
CA SER A 125 -22.18 10.01 0.20
C SER A 125 -22.05 9.26 -1.13
N THR A 126 -22.57 9.81 -2.20
CA THR A 126 -22.36 9.32 -3.58
C THR A 126 -21.03 9.80 -4.16
N ASP A 127 -20.42 10.86 -3.59
CA ASP A 127 -19.13 11.40 -4.02
C ASP A 127 -17.97 10.67 -3.31
N ASN A 128 -17.03 10.16 -4.11
CA ASN A 128 -15.91 9.39 -3.57
C ASN A 128 -14.95 10.23 -2.70
N ASN A 129 -14.85 11.55 -2.92
CA ASN A 129 -14.00 12.42 -2.09
C ASN A 129 -14.62 12.57 -0.69
N ASP A 130 -15.94 12.81 -0.63
CA ASP A 130 -16.66 12.89 0.66
C ASP A 130 -16.59 11.56 1.40
N ARG A 131 -16.74 10.44 0.68
CA ARG A 131 -16.64 9.08 1.24
C ARG A 131 -15.27 8.85 1.86
N LEU A 132 -14.19 9.19 1.14
CA LEU A 132 -12.83 9.04 1.64
C LEU A 132 -12.59 9.90 2.89
N ALA A 133 -13.06 11.16 2.88
CA ALA A 133 -12.95 12.05 4.02
C ALA A 133 -13.69 11.50 5.26
N ALA A 134 -14.94 11.06 5.07
CA ALA A 134 -15.74 10.46 6.14
C ALA A 134 -15.10 9.16 6.67
N LEU A 135 -14.54 8.35 5.78
CA LEU A 135 -13.84 7.11 6.14
C LEU A 135 -12.60 7.36 7.00
N ILE A 136 -11.78 8.34 6.62
CA ILE A 136 -10.60 8.74 7.42
C ILE A 136 -11.04 9.19 8.81
N GLN A 137 -12.10 10.01 8.90
CA GLN A 137 -12.63 10.47 10.17
C GLN A 137 -13.17 9.32 11.03
N ALA A 138 -13.96 8.42 10.45
CA ALA A 138 -14.51 7.26 11.16
C ALA A 138 -13.41 6.31 11.66
N ALA A 139 -12.41 6.04 10.83
CA ALA A 139 -11.26 5.22 11.21
C ALA A 139 -10.47 5.85 12.38
N TYR A 140 -10.23 7.15 12.32
CA TYR A 140 -9.59 7.89 13.42
C TYR A 140 -10.43 7.85 14.70
N GLN A 141 -11.74 8.11 14.62
CA GLN A 141 -12.63 8.08 15.78
C GLN A 141 -12.69 6.70 16.44
N LYS A 142 -12.71 5.64 15.63
CA LYS A 142 -12.76 4.26 16.09
C LYS A 142 -11.48 3.79 16.78
N THR A 143 -10.33 4.24 16.28
CA THR A 143 -9.01 3.72 16.72
C THR A 143 -8.23 4.69 17.60
N GLY A 144 -8.55 5.98 17.58
CA GLY A 144 -7.74 7.04 18.20
C GLY A 144 -6.37 7.24 17.54
N LYS A 145 -6.11 6.61 16.39
CA LYS A 145 -4.84 6.62 15.68
C LYS A 145 -4.96 7.35 14.34
N LYS A 146 -3.85 7.97 13.90
CA LYS A 146 -3.76 8.54 12.56
C LYS A 146 -4.01 7.47 11.51
N VAL A 147 -4.70 7.85 10.42
CA VAL A 147 -4.97 6.95 9.31
C VAL A 147 -3.84 7.00 8.30
N VAL A 148 -3.37 5.85 7.87
CA VAL A 148 -2.37 5.71 6.83
C VAL A 148 -3.05 5.42 5.50
N VAL A 149 -2.77 6.22 4.48
CA VAL A 149 -3.28 6.00 3.12
C VAL A 149 -2.13 5.61 2.22
N LEU A 150 -2.21 4.43 1.63
CA LEU A 150 -1.22 3.90 0.69
C LEU A 150 -1.83 3.80 -0.70
N ILE A 151 -1.20 4.44 -1.69
CA ILE A 151 -1.66 4.41 -3.08
C ILE A 151 -0.56 3.80 -3.94
N ASP A 152 -0.85 2.66 -4.56
CA ASP A 152 0.06 1.98 -5.48
C ASP A 152 -0.38 2.21 -6.93
N GLU A 153 0.58 2.27 -7.87
CA GLU A 153 0.37 2.44 -9.31
C GLU A 153 -0.55 3.63 -9.68
N TYR A 154 -0.44 4.75 -8.92
CA TYR A 154 -1.25 5.96 -9.09
C TYR A 154 -1.17 6.55 -10.51
N ASP A 155 -0.11 6.29 -11.26
CA ASP A 155 0.11 6.73 -12.64
C ASP A 155 -0.61 5.85 -13.67
N ALA A 156 -1.13 4.70 -13.29
CA ALA A 156 -1.76 3.77 -14.21
C ALA A 156 -2.97 4.36 -14.97
N PRO A 157 -3.90 5.09 -14.32
CA PRO A 157 -5.01 5.73 -15.02
C PRO A 157 -4.59 6.88 -15.95
N LEU A 158 -3.45 7.54 -15.66
CA LEU A 158 -2.99 8.71 -16.43
C LEU A 158 -2.27 8.32 -17.71
N LEU A 159 -1.65 7.13 -17.76
CA LEU A 159 -0.85 6.67 -18.91
C LEU A 159 -1.69 6.49 -20.18
N ASP A 160 -2.97 6.17 -20.03
CA ASP A 160 -3.86 5.94 -21.17
C ASP A 160 -4.32 7.26 -21.80
N VAL A 161 -4.60 8.29 -20.99
CA VAL A 161 -4.98 9.64 -21.46
C VAL A 161 -3.86 10.26 -22.31
N VAL A 162 -2.60 10.07 -21.90
CA VAL A 162 -1.43 10.59 -22.64
C VAL A 162 -1.23 9.87 -23.98
N HIS A 163 -1.66 8.61 -24.10
CA HIS A 163 -1.57 7.87 -25.36
C HIS A 163 -2.67 8.25 -26.32
N GLU A 164 -3.86 8.61 -25.87
CA GLU A 164 -4.97 9.05 -26.73
C GLU A 164 -4.70 10.42 -27.34
N GLU A 165 -4.08 11.35 -26.60
CA GLU A 165 -3.71 12.67 -27.15
C GLU A 165 -2.63 12.61 -28.23
N LYS A 166 -1.83 11.56 -28.31
CA LYS A 166 -0.83 11.37 -29.38
C LYS A 166 -1.40 10.83 -30.68
N THR A 167 -2.68 10.49 -30.72
CA THR A 167 -3.39 10.01 -31.93
C THR A 167 -4.24 11.08 -32.60
N LEU A 168 -4.19 12.33 -32.13
CA LEU A 168 -4.79 13.45 -32.85
C LEU A 168 -3.85 13.89 -33.98
N PRO A 169 -4.37 14.03 -35.22
CA PRO A 169 -3.60 14.34 -36.41
C PRO A 169 -2.99 15.76 -36.38
#